data_09e163f39d789c7f029d5c346d91e793
#
_entry.id   09e163f39d789c7f029d5c346d91e793
#
_cell.length_a   1.000
_cell.length_b   1.000
_cell.length_c   1.000
_cell.angle_alpha   90.00
_cell.angle_beta   90.00
_cell.angle_gamma   90.00
#
_symmetry.space_group_name_H-M   'P 1'
#
loop_
_entity.id
_entity.type
_entity.pdbx_description
1 polymer ?
#
loop_
_entity_poly.entity_id
_entity_poly.type
_entity_poly.pdbx_seq_one_letter_code
_entity_poly.pdbx_strand_id
1 'polypeptide(L)'
;MENVDQLAQLPVNSNGLRLGQVASIEKIEGERRWGRHLNGSYAVSLEIAQESGANTVEVCRAVRATVKEISNDPQLEGIDLLVWQDQGKMIVDSLEQLRDAGIIGGGMAVLILLLFLRRLSATLLVGMAIPISVLFALAVLHLLEMELNVVTILALMLGVGMLVDTAVVVVESIVRRAGLGDDAKTAATQGTMEVATPVFASTLTTVVVFLPVIISERNEFTEHLASVGMVISLTIVASLFVSLTLVPMVAARIYGGGDPGIASWFSRFRDRYDKFLAVVLRHRVVALLVALTATLSIAIPFNNGFRIDLSDGDWKNNFANITYRPVKGLDYREMEKFVTEIENFLESKREVIGEGDIYSWFRDGYALTRVYPPSELATEEYLIALRTRIDEILPAIPGVRIRTGDDWGWVAPGSEQAVRALVMRRQEKSDMCMLSTAMRLQG
;
A
#
# COMPACT_ATOMS: atom_id res chain seq x y z
N MET A 1 16.44 20.39 30.41
CA MET A 1 17.69 21.09 30.83
C MET A 1 17.94 22.14 29.75
N GLU A 2 17.63 23.39 30.04
CA GLU A 2 17.59 24.46 29.00
C GLU A 2 18.81 25.39 29.03
N ASN A 3 19.72 25.26 30.00
CA ASN A 3 20.84 26.16 30.12
C ASN A 3 22.13 25.42 30.47
N VAL A 4 23.25 25.83 29.81
CA VAL A 4 24.63 25.35 30.05
C VAL A 4 25.05 25.54 31.53
N ASP A 5 24.58 26.61 32.15
CA ASP A 5 24.86 26.93 33.56
C ASP A 5 24.25 25.91 34.53
N GLN A 6 23.08 25.31 34.18
CA GLN A 6 22.45 24.24 34.96
C GLN A 6 23.25 22.95 34.87
N LEU A 7 23.82 22.64 33.71
CA LEU A 7 24.70 21.48 33.52
C LEU A 7 26.00 21.65 34.33
N ALA A 8 26.56 22.84 34.35
CA ALA A 8 27.78 23.13 35.11
C ALA A 8 27.60 22.93 36.62
N GLN A 9 26.39 23.08 37.14
CA GLN A 9 26.08 22.94 38.58
C GLN A 9 25.70 21.50 39.00
N LEU A 10 25.60 20.54 38.05
CA LEU A 10 25.31 19.17 38.38
C LEU A 10 26.39 18.57 39.29
N PRO A 11 26.02 17.92 40.43
CA PRO A 11 26.98 17.24 41.27
C PRO A 11 27.48 15.95 40.57
N VAL A 12 28.80 15.80 40.50
CA VAL A 12 29.48 14.62 39.90
C VAL A 12 29.66 13.53 40.94
N ASN A 13 29.77 13.90 42.23
CA ASN A 13 29.91 12.95 43.33
C ASN A 13 29.17 13.43 44.60
N SER A 14 29.08 12.53 45.60
CA SER A 14 28.48 12.79 46.91
C SER A 14 29.22 13.87 47.74
N ASN A 15 30.44 14.24 47.36
CA ASN A 15 31.25 15.25 48.03
C ASN A 15 31.01 16.68 47.52
N GLY A 16 30.02 16.87 46.69
CA GLY A 16 29.63 18.20 46.19
C GLY A 16 30.43 18.73 45.00
N LEU A 17 31.32 17.93 44.41
CA LEU A 17 32.07 18.32 43.21
C LEU A 17 31.10 18.53 42.03
N ARG A 18 31.16 19.70 41.41
CA ARG A 18 30.28 20.09 40.29
C ARG A 18 30.93 19.82 38.96
N LEU A 19 30.09 19.50 37.93
CA LEU A 19 30.57 19.19 36.59
C LEU A 19 31.41 20.35 35.97
N GLY A 20 31.03 21.60 36.17
CA GLY A 20 31.78 22.75 35.69
C GLY A 20 33.15 22.96 36.37
N GLN A 21 33.47 22.26 37.46
CA GLN A 21 34.78 22.29 38.11
C GLN A 21 35.78 21.31 37.50
N VAL A 22 35.28 20.28 36.81
CA VAL A 22 36.08 19.18 36.23
C VAL A 22 36.05 19.13 34.73
N ALA A 23 35.12 19.87 34.09
CA ALA A 23 34.95 19.89 32.62
C ALA A 23 34.57 21.27 32.14
N SER A 24 35.05 21.63 30.95
CA SER A 24 34.59 22.79 30.19
C SER A 24 33.33 22.38 29.44
N ILE A 25 32.23 23.14 29.63
CA ILE A 25 30.95 22.84 29.02
C ILE A 25 30.65 23.93 28.00
N GLU A 26 30.65 23.56 26.74
CA GLU A 26 30.37 24.46 25.63
C GLU A 26 29.15 24.00 24.86
N LYS A 27 28.31 24.95 24.47
CA LYS A 27 27.20 24.65 23.56
C LYS A 27 27.74 24.62 22.14
N ILE A 28 27.91 23.44 21.58
CA ILE A 28 28.33 23.27 20.20
C ILE A 28 27.07 23.16 19.36
N GLU A 29 26.93 23.97 18.33
CA GLU A 29 25.92 23.76 17.30
C GLU A 29 26.29 22.50 16.56
N GLY A 30 25.34 21.54 16.50
CA GLY A 30 25.53 20.30 15.75
C GLY A 30 25.81 20.58 14.28
N GLU A 31 26.74 19.84 13.69
CA GLU A 31 26.96 19.94 12.24
C GLU A 31 25.67 19.66 11.50
N ARG A 32 25.27 20.60 10.66
CA ARG A 32 24.13 20.41 9.76
C ARG A 32 24.52 19.37 8.73
N ARG A 33 23.81 18.23 8.75
CA ARG A 33 24.04 17.11 7.81
C ARG A 33 22.94 16.99 6.76
N TRP A 34 21.89 17.79 6.87
CA TRP A 34 20.78 17.86 5.94
C TRP A 34 20.14 19.23 5.97
N GLY A 35 19.49 19.60 4.87
CA GLY A 35 18.77 20.85 4.73
C GLY A 35 17.50 20.70 3.91
N ARG A 36 16.68 21.71 3.96
CA ARG A 36 15.45 21.84 3.19
C ARG A 36 15.28 23.24 2.68
N HIS A 37 14.77 23.36 1.47
CA HIS A 37 14.32 24.62 0.90
C HIS A 37 12.84 24.52 0.51
N LEU A 38 12.14 25.62 0.62
CA LEU A 38 10.83 25.85 0.03
C LEU A 38 10.91 27.15 -0.76
N ASN A 39 10.61 27.07 -2.06
CA ASN A 39 10.68 28.20 -2.98
C ASN A 39 12.01 28.97 -2.91
N GLY A 40 13.13 28.22 -2.88
CA GLY A 40 14.49 28.78 -2.80
C GLY A 40 14.93 29.32 -1.44
N SER A 41 14.06 29.29 -0.43
CA SER A 41 14.35 29.74 0.93
C SER A 41 14.50 28.57 1.89
N TYR A 42 15.31 28.72 2.94
CA TYR A 42 15.42 27.72 3.99
C TYR A 42 14.08 27.42 4.63
N ALA A 43 13.72 26.14 4.69
CA ALA A 43 12.49 25.67 5.28
C ALA A 43 12.72 24.89 6.58
N VAL A 44 11.83 25.08 7.54
CA VAL A 44 11.75 24.31 8.78
C VAL A 44 10.59 23.34 8.65
N SER A 45 10.81 22.07 8.99
CA SER A 45 9.74 21.09 9.04
C SER A 45 9.25 20.94 10.47
N LEU A 46 7.96 21.06 10.65
CA LEU A 46 7.26 20.73 11.89
C LEU A 46 6.57 19.37 11.70
N GLU A 47 6.94 18.41 12.51
CA GLU A 47 6.27 17.11 12.58
C GLU A 47 5.38 17.11 13.81
N ILE A 48 4.08 16.94 13.59
CA ILE A 48 3.09 16.91 14.66
C ILE A 48 2.65 15.47 14.80
N ALA A 49 3.07 14.84 15.89
CA ALA A 49 2.68 13.48 16.24
C ALA A 49 1.42 13.52 17.12
N GLN A 50 0.52 12.57 16.88
CA GLN A 50 -0.63 12.39 17.76
C GLN A 50 -0.21 11.73 19.09
N GLU A 51 -0.92 12.04 20.16
CA GLU A 51 -0.80 11.31 21.43
C GLU A 51 -1.39 9.90 21.29
N SER A 52 -0.83 8.95 22.03
CA SER A 52 -1.31 7.57 22.02
C SER A 52 -2.80 7.50 22.36
N GLY A 53 -3.60 6.85 21.49
CA GLY A 53 -5.05 6.72 21.63
C GLY A 53 -5.87 7.90 21.10
N ALA A 54 -5.24 8.97 20.58
CA ALA A 54 -5.94 10.06 19.94
C ALA A 54 -6.40 9.67 18.51
N ASN A 55 -7.52 10.27 18.08
CA ASN A 55 -8.04 10.05 16.72
C ASN A 55 -7.24 10.86 15.69
N THR A 56 -6.48 10.16 14.84
CA THR A 56 -5.61 10.76 13.81
C THR A 56 -6.36 11.75 12.91
N VAL A 57 -7.57 11.41 12.47
CA VAL A 57 -8.37 12.25 11.57
C VAL A 57 -8.78 13.56 12.26
N GLU A 58 -9.15 13.49 13.54
CA GLU A 58 -9.52 14.68 14.31
C GLU A 58 -8.32 15.58 14.58
N VAL A 59 -7.21 15.00 14.98
CA VAL A 59 -5.94 15.74 15.19
C VAL A 59 -5.50 16.43 13.89
N CYS A 60 -5.46 15.73 12.77
CA CYS A 60 -5.09 16.32 11.48
C CYS A 60 -6.08 17.40 11.03
N ARG A 61 -7.36 17.26 11.34
CA ARG A 61 -8.39 18.29 11.06
C ARG A 61 -8.14 19.54 11.88
N ALA A 62 -7.86 19.39 13.18
CA ALA A 62 -7.54 20.52 14.06
C ALA A 62 -6.27 21.23 13.60
N VAL A 63 -5.21 20.48 13.29
CA VAL A 63 -3.94 21.04 12.76
C VAL A 63 -4.16 21.81 11.46
N ARG A 64 -4.94 21.27 10.51
CA ARG A 64 -5.30 22.00 9.27
C ARG A 64 -6.02 23.30 9.53
N ALA A 65 -6.94 23.30 10.46
CA ALA A 65 -7.68 24.51 10.83
C ALA A 65 -6.72 25.58 11.40
N THR A 66 -5.83 25.16 12.29
CA THR A 66 -4.79 26.05 12.87
C THR A 66 -3.81 26.56 11.82
N VAL A 67 -3.33 25.69 10.92
CA VAL A 67 -2.44 26.10 9.81
C VAL A 67 -3.14 27.14 8.93
N LYS A 68 -4.42 26.95 8.62
CA LYS A 68 -5.21 27.92 7.85
C LYS A 68 -5.40 29.26 8.58
N GLU A 69 -5.56 29.22 9.90
CA GLU A 69 -5.64 30.41 10.74
C GLU A 69 -4.30 31.17 10.75
N ILE A 70 -3.20 30.44 10.97
CA ILE A 70 -1.84 30.98 10.97
C ILE A 70 -1.47 31.58 9.61
N SER A 71 -1.85 30.94 8.49
CA SER A 71 -1.58 31.45 7.14
C SER A 71 -2.26 32.80 6.86
N ASN A 72 -3.28 33.15 7.62
CA ASN A 72 -3.97 34.46 7.50
C ASN A 72 -3.53 35.47 8.56
N ASP A 73 -2.57 35.14 9.43
CA ASP A 73 -2.10 36.04 10.47
C ASP A 73 -1.15 37.11 9.88
N PRO A 74 -1.49 38.39 9.98
CA PRO A 74 -0.65 39.46 9.48
C PRO A 74 0.78 39.54 10.10
N GLN A 75 0.96 38.91 11.29
CA GLN A 75 2.29 38.85 11.93
C GLN A 75 3.22 37.82 11.25
N LEU A 76 2.67 36.93 10.44
CA LEU A 76 3.39 35.88 9.73
C LEU A 76 3.41 36.14 8.21
N GLU A 77 3.12 37.34 7.79
CA GLU A 77 3.20 37.77 6.39
C GLU A 77 4.60 37.51 5.83
N GLY A 78 4.70 36.77 4.72
CA GLY A 78 5.95 36.35 4.10
C GLY A 78 6.48 34.97 4.55
N ILE A 79 5.72 34.23 5.38
CA ILE A 79 6.01 32.83 5.72
C ILE A 79 5.09 31.92 4.90
N ASP A 80 5.67 31.13 4.00
CA ASP A 80 4.94 30.11 3.25
C ASP A 80 4.78 28.84 4.10
N LEU A 81 3.55 28.34 4.23
CA LEU A 81 3.23 27.11 4.95
C LEU A 81 2.77 26.04 3.97
N LEU A 82 3.57 25.00 3.82
CA LEU A 82 3.24 23.84 3.00
C LEU A 82 2.92 22.62 3.88
N VAL A 83 1.71 22.10 3.78
CA VAL A 83 1.35 20.81 4.36
C VAL A 83 1.71 19.72 3.35
N TRP A 84 2.84 19.07 3.54
CA TRP A 84 3.36 18.08 2.60
C TRP A 84 2.90 16.66 2.89
N GLN A 85 2.43 16.38 4.11
CA GLN A 85 1.87 15.07 4.49
C GLN A 85 0.71 15.24 5.47
N ASP A 86 -0.40 14.64 5.18
CA ASP A 86 -1.62 14.65 6.01
C ASP A 86 -2.17 13.23 6.10
N GLN A 87 -1.83 12.53 7.18
CA GLN A 87 -2.29 11.16 7.41
C GLN A 87 -3.81 11.08 7.58
N GLY A 88 -4.44 12.10 8.18
CA GLY A 88 -5.88 12.13 8.36
C GLY A 88 -6.64 12.19 7.03
N LYS A 89 -6.13 12.96 6.06
CA LYS A 89 -6.67 12.99 4.70
C LYS A 89 -6.50 11.64 4.01
N MET A 90 -5.32 11.03 4.12
CA MET A 90 -5.05 9.71 3.51
C MET A 90 -6.01 8.64 4.04
N ILE A 91 -6.31 8.64 5.35
CA ILE A 91 -7.26 7.71 5.95
C ILE A 91 -8.68 7.96 5.40
N VAL A 92 -9.12 9.21 5.34
CA VAL A 92 -10.46 9.56 4.82
C VAL A 92 -10.58 9.16 3.34
N ASP A 93 -9.59 9.50 2.50
CA ASP A 93 -9.57 9.14 1.09
C ASP A 93 -9.59 7.62 0.89
N SER A 94 -8.86 6.86 1.73
CA SER A 94 -8.87 5.39 1.71
C SER A 94 -10.23 4.80 2.13
N LEU A 95 -10.90 5.41 3.10
CA LEU A 95 -12.27 5.01 3.48
C LEU A 95 -13.29 5.31 2.39
N GLU A 96 -13.13 6.42 1.67
CA GLU A 96 -13.98 6.73 0.50
C GLU A 96 -13.75 5.72 -0.63
N GLN A 97 -12.50 5.38 -0.91
CA GLN A 97 -12.17 4.33 -1.89
C GLN A 97 -12.75 2.96 -1.48
N LEU A 98 -12.68 2.60 -0.21
CA LEU A 98 -13.30 1.38 0.32
C LEU A 98 -14.82 1.38 0.10
N ARG A 99 -15.49 2.50 0.41
CA ARG A 99 -16.92 2.68 0.18
C ARG A 99 -17.27 2.50 -1.30
N ASP A 100 -16.54 3.19 -2.19
CA ASP A 100 -16.82 3.18 -3.61
C ASP A 100 -16.53 1.80 -4.23
N ALA A 101 -15.43 1.15 -3.86
CA ALA A 101 -15.13 -0.23 -4.24
C ALA A 101 -16.19 -1.21 -3.72
N GLY A 102 -16.67 -1.01 -2.49
CA GLY A 102 -17.76 -1.79 -1.91
C GLY A 102 -19.08 -1.63 -2.65
N ILE A 103 -19.44 -0.39 -3.03
CA ILE A 103 -20.66 -0.10 -3.80
C ILE A 103 -20.57 -0.65 -5.22
N ILE A 104 -19.47 -0.39 -5.94
CA ILE A 104 -19.29 -0.82 -7.32
C ILE A 104 -19.12 -2.35 -7.38
N GLY A 105 -18.19 -2.91 -6.61
CA GLY A 105 -17.93 -4.35 -6.58
C GLY A 105 -19.11 -5.14 -6.06
N GLY A 106 -19.72 -4.70 -4.97
CA GLY A 106 -20.93 -5.29 -4.40
C GLY A 106 -22.12 -5.19 -5.37
N GLY A 107 -22.31 -4.03 -6.01
CA GLY A 107 -23.34 -3.82 -7.02
C GLY A 107 -23.18 -4.73 -8.24
N MET A 108 -21.95 -4.86 -8.74
CA MET A 108 -21.65 -5.80 -9.84
C MET A 108 -21.87 -7.25 -9.42
N ALA A 109 -21.44 -7.64 -8.23
CA ALA A 109 -21.68 -8.99 -7.70
C ALA A 109 -23.18 -9.29 -7.60
N VAL A 110 -23.97 -8.36 -7.06
CA VAL A 110 -25.44 -8.46 -6.98
C VAL A 110 -26.05 -8.57 -8.38
N LEU A 111 -25.59 -7.77 -9.35
CA LEU A 111 -26.07 -7.84 -10.73
C LEU A 111 -25.78 -9.21 -11.38
N ILE A 112 -24.55 -9.70 -11.25
CA ILE A 112 -24.12 -11.00 -11.76
C ILE A 112 -24.96 -12.11 -11.11
N LEU A 113 -25.11 -12.07 -9.79
CA LEU A 113 -25.91 -13.04 -9.05
C LEU A 113 -27.39 -13.02 -9.46
N LEU A 114 -27.96 -11.82 -9.67
CA LEU A 114 -29.32 -11.68 -10.17
C LEU A 114 -29.46 -12.30 -11.56
N LEU A 115 -28.47 -12.13 -12.42
CA LEU A 115 -28.43 -12.70 -13.77
C LEU A 115 -28.38 -14.24 -13.73
N PHE A 116 -27.56 -14.81 -12.83
CA PHE A 116 -27.35 -16.26 -12.72
C PHE A 116 -28.43 -16.95 -11.91
N LEU A 117 -28.73 -16.47 -10.70
CA LEU A 117 -29.70 -17.09 -9.78
C LEU A 117 -31.15 -16.76 -10.16
N ARG A 118 -31.39 -15.62 -10.84
CA ARG A 118 -32.72 -15.13 -11.27
C ARG A 118 -33.76 -15.09 -10.14
N ARG A 119 -33.31 -15.04 -8.90
CA ARG A 119 -34.13 -14.91 -7.69
C ARG A 119 -33.68 -13.68 -6.91
N LEU A 120 -34.53 -12.66 -6.89
CA LEU A 120 -34.25 -11.42 -6.17
C LEU A 120 -33.98 -11.69 -4.68
N SER A 121 -34.72 -12.63 -4.07
CA SER A 121 -34.54 -13.01 -2.67
C SER A 121 -33.15 -13.60 -2.38
N ALA A 122 -32.63 -14.48 -3.28
CA ALA A 122 -31.28 -15.03 -3.15
C ALA A 122 -30.22 -13.95 -3.30
N THR A 123 -30.41 -13.09 -4.30
CA THR A 123 -29.48 -12.00 -4.59
C THR A 123 -29.42 -11.00 -3.45
N LEU A 124 -30.58 -10.59 -2.90
CA LEU A 124 -30.65 -9.70 -1.74
C LEU A 124 -29.98 -10.32 -0.50
N LEU A 125 -30.14 -11.62 -0.31
CA LEU A 125 -29.54 -12.34 0.82
C LEU A 125 -28.01 -12.29 0.78
N VAL A 126 -27.40 -12.53 -0.38
CA VAL A 126 -25.96 -12.38 -0.57
C VAL A 126 -25.54 -10.92 -0.45
N GLY A 127 -26.33 -10.01 -1.07
CA GLY A 127 -26.07 -8.57 -0.99
C GLY A 127 -26.07 -8.03 0.45
N MET A 128 -26.90 -8.58 1.33
CA MET A 128 -26.90 -8.24 2.77
C MET A 128 -25.77 -8.91 3.54
N ALA A 129 -25.31 -10.09 3.13
CA ALA A 129 -24.22 -10.79 3.80
C ALA A 129 -22.90 -10.01 3.74
N ILE A 130 -22.64 -9.28 2.64
CA ILE A 130 -21.43 -8.48 2.46
C ILE A 130 -21.27 -7.41 3.55
N PRO A 131 -22.18 -6.43 3.71
CA PRO A 131 -22.05 -5.39 4.72
C PRO A 131 -22.04 -5.96 6.15
N ILE A 132 -22.80 -7.02 6.41
CA ILE A 132 -22.83 -7.65 7.73
C ILE A 132 -21.46 -8.30 8.03
N SER A 133 -20.84 -8.98 7.07
CA SER A 133 -19.52 -9.57 7.25
C SER A 133 -18.45 -8.50 7.48
N VAL A 134 -18.51 -7.37 6.78
CA VAL A 134 -17.59 -6.24 6.98
C VAL A 134 -17.77 -5.64 8.38
N LEU A 135 -19.01 -5.39 8.80
CA LEU A 135 -19.31 -4.86 10.14
C LEU A 135 -18.83 -5.84 11.23
N PHE A 136 -19.01 -7.14 11.03
CA PHE A 136 -18.53 -8.16 11.96
C PHE A 136 -17.00 -8.17 12.03
N ALA A 137 -16.31 -8.09 10.86
CA ALA A 137 -14.86 -8.00 10.82
C ALA A 137 -14.36 -6.74 11.54
N LEU A 138 -14.98 -5.57 11.31
CA LEU A 138 -14.65 -4.32 11.99
C LEU A 138 -14.87 -4.42 13.51
N ALA A 139 -15.94 -5.08 13.95
CA ALA A 139 -16.19 -5.31 15.37
C ALA A 139 -15.10 -6.18 16.01
N VAL A 140 -14.64 -7.22 15.30
CA VAL A 140 -13.54 -8.07 15.78
C VAL A 140 -12.22 -7.31 15.81
N LEU A 141 -11.91 -6.50 14.78
CA LEU A 141 -10.72 -5.65 14.75
C LEU A 141 -10.72 -4.66 15.94
N HIS A 142 -11.87 -4.07 16.24
CA HIS A 142 -12.02 -3.18 17.40
C HIS A 142 -11.80 -3.92 18.72
N LEU A 143 -12.33 -5.13 18.89
CA LEU A 143 -12.11 -5.96 20.09
C LEU A 143 -10.64 -6.39 20.28
N LEU A 144 -9.89 -6.48 19.18
CA LEU A 144 -8.46 -6.78 19.19
C LEU A 144 -7.59 -5.52 19.33
N GLU A 145 -8.21 -4.36 19.56
CA GLU A 145 -7.53 -3.06 19.67
C GLU A 145 -6.63 -2.72 18.46
N MET A 146 -6.97 -3.25 17.28
CA MET A 146 -6.23 -2.97 16.05
C MET A 146 -6.62 -1.60 15.49
N GLU A 147 -5.61 -0.81 15.16
CA GLU A 147 -5.81 0.52 14.57
C GLU A 147 -6.25 0.45 13.11
N LEU A 148 -7.22 1.29 12.75
CA LEU A 148 -7.62 1.50 11.37
C LEU A 148 -6.70 2.54 10.73
N ASN A 149 -5.61 2.09 10.16
CA ASN A 149 -4.70 2.88 9.35
C ASN A 149 -4.87 2.56 7.84
N VAL A 150 -4.17 3.29 6.99
CA VAL A 150 -4.25 3.10 5.52
C VAL A 150 -3.99 1.65 5.12
N VAL A 151 -3.00 1.00 5.74
CA VAL A 151 -2.61 -0.39 5.44
C VAL A 151 -3.71 -1.38 5.81
N THR A 152 -4.31 -1.22 7.00
CA THR A 152 -5.40 -2.09 7.47
C THR A 152 -6.69 -1.87 6.67
N ILE A 153 -6.96 -0.64 6.21
CA ILE A 153 -8.08 -0.33 5.33
C ILE A 153 -7.90 -0.98 3.95
N LEU A 154 -6.70 -0.89 3.36
CA LEU A 154 -6.37 -1.59 2.10
C LEU A 154 -6.52 -3.11 2.24
N ALA A 155 -6.07 -3.68 3.36
CA ALA A 155 -6.26 -5.09 3.64
C ALA A 155 -7.75 -5.47 3.76
N LEU A 156 -8.56 -4.61 4.39
CA LEU A 156 -10.00 -4.79 4.47
C LEU A 156 -10.66 -4.74 3.08
N MET A 157 -10.23 -3.81 2.20
CA MET A 157 -10.69 -3.74 0.81
C MET A 157 -10.45 -5.05 0.04
N LEU A 158 -9.23 -5.60 0.16
CA LEU A 158 -8.90 -6.90 -0.43
C LEU A 158 -9.76 -8.02 0.15
N GLY A 159 -9.96 -8.02 1.47
CA GLY A 159 -10.84 -8.95 2.16
C GLY A 159 -12.28 -8.88 1.65
N VAL A 160 -12.84 -7.69 1.47
CA VAL A 160 -14.20 -7.48 0.94
C VAL A 160 -14.39 -8.14 -0.42
N GLY A 161 -13.42 -8.08 -1.31
CA GLY A 161 -13.47 -8.78 -2.60
C GLY A 161 -13.62 -10.30 -2.48
N MET A 162 -13.12 -10.90 -1.39
CA MET A 162 -13.18 -12.33 -1.12
C MET A 162 -14.43 -12.77 -0.31
N LEU A 163 -15.15 -11.81 0.29
CA LEU A 163 -16.32 -12.12 1.15
C LEU A 163 -17.49 -12.75 0.38
N VAL A 164 -17.66 -12.33 -0.87
CA VAL A 164 -18.79 -12.71 -1.72
C VAL A 164 -18.79 -14.21 -2.01
N ASP A 165 -17.63 -14.78 -2.25
CA ASP A 165 -17.48 -16.16 -2.74
C ASP A 165 -18.08 -17.17 -1.77
N THR A 166 -17.83 -17.04 -0.48
CA THR A 166 -18.34 -17.94 0.56
C THR A 166 -19.87 -17.92 0.65
N ALA A 167 -20.45 -16.72 0.67
CA ALA A 167 -21.89 -16.54 0.76
C ALA A 167 -22.62 -17.05 -0.49
N VAL A 168 -22.04 -16.85 -1.67
CA VAL A 168 -22.60 -17.33 -2.96
C VAL A 168 -22.71 -18.84 -2.98
N VAL A 169 -21.64 -19.55 -2.61
CA VAL A 169 -21.62 -21.04 -2.60
C VAL A 169 -22.70 -21.61 -1.66
N VAL A 170 -22.85 -21.01 -0.48
CA VAL A 170 -23.90 -21.44 0.49
C VAL A 170 -25.29 -21.18 -0.08
N VAL A 171 -25.54 -19.96 -0.60
CA VAL A 171 -26.86 -19.61 -1.17
C VAL A 171 -27.19 -20.47 -2.38
N GLU A 172 -26.22 -20.71 -3.27
CA GLU A 172 -26.41 -21.59 -4.44
C GLU A 172 -26.83 -23.00 -4.03
N SER A 173 -26.16 -23.59 -3.03
CA SER A 173 -26.52 -24.93 -2.52
C SER A 173 -27.91 -24.94 -1.91
N ILE A 174 -28.29 -23.91 -1.16
CA ILE A 174 -29.66 -23.77 -0.60
C ILE A 174 -30.69 -23.67 -1.73
N VAL A 175 -30.44 -22.80 -2.73
CA VAL A 175 -31.32 -22.62 -3.89
C VAL A 175 -31.49 -23.92 -4.67
N ARG A 176 -30.40 -24.64 -4.88
CA ARG A 176 -30.41 -25.95 -5.57
C ARG A 176 -31.28 -26.96 -4.82
N ARG A 177 -31.16 -27.06 -3.50
CA ARG A 177 -31.98 -27.91 -2.66
C ARG A 177 -33.46 -27.56 -2.71
N ALA A 178 -33.78 -26.26 -2.58
CA ALA A 178 -35.15 -25.78 -2.72
C ALA A 178 -35.75 -26.12 -4.11
N GLY A 179 -34.93 -26.08 -5.18
CA GLY A 179 -35.34 -26.50 -6.53
C GLY A 179 -35.59 -28.01 -6.67
N LEU A 180 -35.02 -28.84 -5.79
CA LEU A 180 -35.30 -30.28 -5.73
C LEU A 180 -36.60 -30.64 -4.98
N GLY A 181 -37.28 -29.63 -4.41
CA GLY A 181 -38.55 -29.78 -3.73
C GLY A 181 -38.48 -29.80 -2.20
N ASP A 182 -37.30 -29.58 -1.62
CA ASP A 182 -37.16 -29.44 -0.17
C ASP A 182 -37.88 -28.20 0.33
N ASP A 183 -38.48 -28.27 1.52
CA ASP A 183 -39.05 -27.12 2.19
C ASP A 183 -37.95 -26.13 2.60
N ALA A 184 -38.28 -24.87 2.81
CA ALA A 184 -37.31 -23.78 3.04
C ALA A 184 -36.32 -24.08 4.18
N LYS A 185 -36.80 -24.69 5.27
CA LYS A 185 -35.97 -25.00 6.43
C LYS A 185 -35.03 -26.17 6.13
N THR A 186 -35.52 -27.22 5.49
CA THR A 186 -34.71 -28.38 5.09
C THR A 186 -33.69 -27.98 4.03
N ALA A 187 -34.10 -27.23 3.01
CA ALA A 187 -33.20 -26.69 1.99
C ALA A 187 -32.07 -25.84 2.59
N ALA A 188 -32.39 -24.93 3.53
CA ALA A 188 -31.39 -24.11 4.19
C ALA A 188 -30.42 -24.96 5.03
N THR A 189 -30.91 -25.93 5.79
CA THR A 189 -30.08 -26.76 6.67
C THR A 189 -29.20 -27.72 5.85
N GLN A 190 -29.80 -28.53 4.97
CA GLN A 190 -29.06 -29.51 4.20
C GLN A 190 -28.16 -28.87 3.14
N GLY A 191 -28.64 -27.82 2.46
CA GLY A 191 -27.84 -27.08 1.50
C GLY A 191 -26.59 -26.48 2.13
N THR A 192 -26.69 -25.94 3.34
CA THR A 192 -25.52 -25.40 4.06
C THR A 192 -24.58 -26.53 4.51
N MET A 193 -25.12 -27.64 5.05
CA MET A 193 -24.29 -28.77 5.51
C MET A 193 -23.50 -29.43 4.37
N GLU A 194 -24.05 -29.51 3.15
CA GLU A 194 -23.35 -30.05 1.99
C GLU A 194 -22.09 -29.30 1.63
N VAL A 195 -22.11 -27.97 1.80
CA VAL A 195 -20.98 -27.10 1.41
C VAL A 195 -20.16 -26.62 2.60
N ALA A 196 -20.59 -26.83 3.83
CA ALA A 196 -19.91 -26.35 5.03
C ALA A 196 -18.44 -26.83 5.11
N THR A 197 -18.22 -28.15 4.88
CA THR A 197 -16.84 -28.69 4.95
C THR A 197 -15.94 -28.18 3.83
N PRO A 198 -16.33 -28.18 2.54
CA PRO A 198 -15.52 -27.56 1.49
C PRO A 198 -15.23 -26.07 1.71
N VAL A 199 -16.23 -25.31 2.12
CA VAL A 199 -16.11 -23.88 2.38
C VAL A 199 -15.19 -23.60 3.57
N PHE A 200 -15.33 -24.37 4.65
CA PHE A 200 -14.42 -24.28 5.81
C PHE A 200 -12.97 -24.61 5.41
N ALA A 201 -12.77 -25.70 4.65
CA ALA A 201 -11.44 -26.10 4.20
C ALA A 201 -10.79 -25.04 3.28
N SER A 202 -11.56 -24.47 2.35
CA SER A 202 -11.11 -23.39 1.48
C SER A 202 -10.70 -22.15 2.28
N THR A 203 -11.54 -21.73 3.22
CA THR A 203 -11.27 -20.60 4.11
C THR A 203 -9.99 -20.83 4.93
N LEU A 204 -9.87 -22.03 5.52
CA LEU A 204 -8.69 -22.40 6.30
C LEU A 204 -7.42 -22.39 5.45
N THR A 205 -7.49 -22.89 4.22
CA THR A 205 -6.36 -22.87 3.27
C THR A 205 -5.92 -21.42 2.99
N THR A 206 -6.87 -20.51 2.79
CA THR A 206 -6.56 -19.10 2.55
C THR A 206 -5.91 -18.44 3.79
N VAL A 207 -6.43 -18.71 4.99
CA VAL A 207 -5.85 -18.18 6.24
C VAL A 207 -4.42 -18.71 6.47
N VAL A 208 -4.18 -20.01 6.20
CA VAL A 208 -2.88 -20.65 6.37
C VAL A 208 -1.80 -20.01 5.48
N VAL A 209 -2.16 -19.49 4.30
CA VAL A 209 -1.22 -18.75 3.44
C VAL A 209 -0.66 -17.49 4.11
N PHE A 210 -1.46 -16.81 4.94
CA PHE A 210 -1.03 -15.61 5.66
C PHE A 210 -0.30 -15.93 6.97
N LEU A 211 -0.45 -17.13 7.51
CA LEU A 211 0.12 -17.53 8.80
C LEU A 211 1.65 -17.33 8.91
N PRO A 212 2.47 -17.70 7.89
CA PRO A 212 3.92 -17.47 7.93
C PRO A 212 4.28 -15.99 8.10
N VAL A 213 3.54 -15.09 7.44
CA VAL A 213 3.77 -13.65 7.51
C VAL A 213 3.37 -13.09 8.88
N ILE A 214 2.27 -13.60 9.47
CA ILE A 214 1.78 -13.19 10.78
C ILE A 214 2.74 -13.60 11.90
N ILE A 215 3.42 -14.75 11.77
CA ILE A 215 4.31 -15.32 12.79
C ILE A 215 5.78 -14.90 12.58
N SER A 216 6.12 -14.30 11.42
CA SER A 216 7.48 -13.92 11.07
C SER A 216 8.11 -12.97 12.11
N GLU A 217 9.44 -12.95 12.17
CA GLU A 217 10.18 -11.98 12.98
C GLU A 217 9.79 -10.55 12.59
N ARG A 218 9.50 -9.73 13.59
CA ARG A 218 9.01 -8.37 13.40
C ARG A 218 10.16 -7.43 13.05
N ASN A 219 10.09 -6.89 11.84
CA ASN A 219 10.80 -5.68 11.42
C ASN A 219 9.76 -4.71 10.84
N GLU A 220 10.11 -3.47 10.59
CA GLU A 220 9.18 -2.45 10.06
C GLU A 220 8.32 -2.95 8.89
N PHE A 221 8.92 -3.68 7.94
CA PHE A 221 8.23 -4.19 6.77
C PHE A 221 7.32 -5.40 7.10
N THR A 222 7.82 -6.37 7.87
CA THR A 222 7.04 -7.56 8.25
C THR A 222 5.89 -7.23 9.20
N GLU A 223 5.99 -6.18 10.00
CA GLU A 223 4.91 -5.71 10.87
C GLU A 223 3.70 -5.21 10.06
N HIS A 224 3.94 -4.42 9.01
CA HIS A 224 2.87 -4.00 8.10
C HIS A 224 2.25 -5.17 7.35
N LEU A 225 3.08 -6.09 6.85
CA LEU A 225 2.57 -7.30 6.18
C LEU A 225 1.79 -8.22 7.13
N ALA A 226 2.24 -8.37 8.37
CA ALA A 226 1.52 -9.14 9.39
C ALA A 226 0.16 -8.54 9.70
N SER A 227 0.07 -7.20 9.80
CA SER A 227 -1.19 -6.48 9.96
C SER A 227 -2.15 -6.73 8.80
N VAL A 228 -1.65 -6.65 7.56
CA VAL A 228 -2.42 -6.99 6.34
C VAL A 228 -2.94 -8.43 6.41
N GLY A 229 -2.06 -9.40 6.67
CA GLY A 229 -2.43 -10.82 6.76
C GLY A 229 -3.46 -11.10 7.85
N MET A 230 -3.33 -10.44 8.99
CA MET A 230 -4.28 -10.55 10.10
C MET A 230 -5.66 -10.02 9.72
N VAL A 231 -5.74 -8.81 9.16
CA VAL A 231 -7.01 -8.18 8.75
C VAL A 231 -7.72 -9.02 7.69
N ILE A 232 -7.01 -9.48 6.65
CA ILE A 232 -7.59 -10.34 5.60
C ILE A 232 -8.10 -11.64 6.23
N SER A 233 -7.30 -12.30 7.06
CA SER A 233 -7.67 -13.56 7.72
C SER A 233 -8.93 -13.39 8.58
N LEU A 234 -9.00 -12.33 9.38
CA LEU A 234 -10.18 -12.02 10.21
C LEU A 234 -11.40 -11.73 9.36
N THR A 235 -11.24 -11.00 8.26
CA THR A 235 -12.34 -10.66 7.36
C THR A 235 -12.94 -11.90 6.70
N ILE A 236 -12.08 -12.83 6.25
CA ILE A 236 -12.52 -14.09 5.63
C ILE A 236 -13.19 -15.01 6.66
N VAL A 237 -12.65 -15.09 7.88
CA VAL A 237 -13.26 -15.86 8.97
C VAL A 237 -14.61 -15.27 9.38
N ALA A 238 -14.73 -13.93 9.43
CA ALA A 238 -16.00 -13.25 9.66
C ALA A 238 -17.04 -13.59 8.59
N SER A 239 -16.64 -13.62 7.32
CA SER A 239 -17.50 -14.04 6.20
C SER A 239 -17.95 -15.49 6.33
N LEU A 240 -17.05 -16.39 6.66
CA LEU A 240 -17.38 -17.80 6.90
C LEU A 240 -18.45 -17.93 7.98
N PHE A 241 -18.27 -17.23 9.10
CA PHE A 241 -19.22 -17.25 10.21
C PHE A 241 -20.61 -16.75 9.76
N VAL A 242 -20.67 -15.59 9.10
CA VAL A 242 -21.92 -15.01 8.57
C VAL A 242 -22.57 -15.94 7.55
N SER A 243 -21.78 -16.51 6.64
CA SER A 243 -22.29 -17.39 5.57
C SER A 243 -22.83 -18.72 6.08
N LEU A 244 -22.25 -19.28 7.14
CA LEU A 244 -22.72 -20.55 7.71
C LEU A 244 -23.81 -20.39 8.78
N THR A 245 -24.04 -19.17 9.30
CA THR A 245 -25.05 -18.92 10.36
C THR A 245 -26.17 -18.04 9.87
N LEU A 246 -25.87 -16.78 9.55
CA LEU A 246 -26.87 -15.77 9.22
C LEU A 246 -27.55 -16.06 7.87
N VAL A 247 -26.78 -16.44 6.86
CA VAL A 247 -27.29 -16.73 5.51
C VAL A 247 -28.33 -17.85 5.54
N PRO A 248 -28.09 -19.06 6.10
CA PRO A 248 -29.10 -20.09 6.17
C PRO A 248 -30.28 -19.73 7.07
N MET A 249 -30.05 -18.99 8.17
CA MET A 249 -31.14 -18.54 9.04
C MET A 249 -32.12 -17.63 8.31
N VAL A 250 -31.63 -16.69 7.50
CA VAL A 250 -32.48 -15.79 6.71
C VAL A 250 -33.09 -16.52 5.53
N ALA A 251 -32.33 -17.40 4.86
CA ALA A 251 -32.79 -18.24 3.76
C ALA A 251 -34.00 -19.12 4.16
N ALA A 252 -33.98 -19.73 5.35
CA ALA A 252 -35.05 -20.53 5.87
C ALA A 252 -36.39 -19.77 6.02
N ARG A 253 -36.34 -18.43 6.10
CA ARG A 253 -37.56 -17.58 6.22
C ARG A 253 -38.04 -17.02 4.88
N ILE A 254 -37.14 -16.86 3.92
CA ILE A 254 -37.41 -16.16 2.64
C ILE A 254 -37.74 -17.16 1.51
N TYR A 255 -37.12 -18.34 1.55
CA TYR A 255 -37.33 -19.33 0.50
C TYR A 255 -38.66 -20.11 0.67
N GLY A 256 -39.71 -19.62 0.02
CA GLY A 256 -40.96 -20.33 -0.19
C GLY A 256 -41.12 -20.70 -1.65
N GLY A 257 -40.99 -21.99 -1.96
CA GLY A 257 -41.29 -22.73 -3.17
C GLY A 257 -41.29 -22.05 -4.56
N GLY A 258 -40.76 -22.76 -5.52
CA GLY A 258 -40.83 -22.49 -6.95
C GLY A 258 -39.47 -22.40 -7.64
N ASP A 259 -39.28 -23.22 -8.65
CA ASP A 259 -38.11 -23.18 -9.52
C ASP A 259 -38.26 -22.00 -10.53
N PRO A 260 -37.35 -21.00 -10.61
CA PRO A 260 -37.48 -19.91 -11.58
C PRO A 260 -37.16 -20.35 -13.02
N GLY A 261 -36.84 -21.60 -13.29
CA GLY A 261 -36.43 -22.09 -14.60
C GLY A 261 -35.07 -21.55 -15.06
N ILE A 262 -34.31 -22.37 -15.76
CA ILE A 262 -33.00 -21.95 -16.33
C ILE A 262 -33.24 -21.07 -17.56
N ALA A 263 -32.57 -19.94 -17.66
CA ALA A 263 -32.64 -19.08 -18.85
C ALA A 263 -32.16 -19.83 -20.10
N SER A 264 -32.86 -19.71 -21.20
CA SER A 264 -32.52 -20.39 -22.46
C SER A 264 -31.13 -20.03 -23.03
N TRP A 265 -30.58 -18.81 -22.70
CA TRP A 265 -29.25 -18.44 -23.08
C TRP A 265 -28.20 -19.12 -22.19
N PHE A 266 -28.49 -19.29 -20.89
CA PHE A 266 -27.62 -19.99 -19.95
C PHE A 266 -27.53 -21.47 -20.20
N SER A 267 -28.65 -22.12 -20.58
CA SER A 267 -28.62 -23.52 -21.00
C SER A 267 -27.72 -23.73 -22.21
N ARG A 268 -27.78 -22.83 -23.20
CA ARG A 268 -26.90 -22.88 -24.38
C ARG A 268 -25.41 -22.66 -24.02
N PHE A 269 -25.12 -21.81 -23.06
CA PHE A 269 -23.77 -21.61 -22.56
C PHE A 269 -23.27 -22.86 -21.82
N ARG A 270 -24.10 -23.43 -20.93
CA ARG A 270 -23.81 -24.66 -20.23
C ARG A 270 -23.54 -25.83 -21.19
N ASP A 271 -24.37 -26.01 -22.20
CA ASP A 271 -24.20 -27.07 -23.18
C ASP A 271 -22.90 -26.93 -24.01
N ARG A 272 -22.46 -25.68 -24.26
CA ARG A 272 -21.15 -25.41 -24.90
C ARG A 272 -20.00 -25.72 -23.93
N TYR A 273 -20.13 -25.31 -22.67
CA TYR A 273 -19.15 -25.60 -21.63
C TYR A 273 -18.99 -27.07 -21.37
N ASP A 274 -20.10 -27.81 -21.31
CA ASP A 274 -20.10 -29.28 -21.14
C ASP A 274 -19.35 -29.98 -22.29
N LYS A 275 -19.59 -29.54 -23.54
CA LYS A 275 -18.86 -30.04 -24.72
C LYS A 275 -17.37 -29.72 -24.63
N PHE A 276 -17.01 -28.47 -24.25
CA PHE A 276 -15.63 -28.06 -24.06
C PHE A 276 -14.95 -28.87 -22.97
N LEU A 277 -15.59 -29.01 -21.82
CA LEU A 277 -15.09 -29.82 -20.70
C LEU A 277 -14.88 -31.29 -21.10
N ALA A 278 -15.83 -31.88 -21.84
CA ALA A 278 -15.70 -33.21 -22.36
C ALA A 278 -14.48 -33.39 -23.28
N VAL A 279 -14.18 -32.40 -24.14
CA VAL A 279 -12.98 -32.39 -24.99
C VAL A 279 -11.70 -32.28 -24.14
N VAL A 280 -11.67 -31.40 -23.15
CA VAL A 280 -10.52 -31.23 -22.23
C VAL A 280 -10.24 -32.51 -21.46
N LEU A 281 -11.30 -33.16 -20.92
CA LEU A 281 -11.17 -34.42 -20.18
C LEU A 281 -10.74 -35.57 -21.08
N ARG A 282 -11.25 -35.62 -22.33
CA ARG A 282 -10.83 -36.62 -23.32
C ARG A 282 -9.36 -36.49 -23.71
N HIS A 283 -8.85 -35.26 -23.83
CA HIS A 283 -7.49 -34.97 -24.21
C HIS A 283 -6.66 -34.42 -23.05
N ARG A 284 -6.77 -35.07 -21.88
CA ARG A 284 -6.17 -34.59 -20.62
C ARG A 284 -4.68 -34.26 -20.69
N VAL A 285 -3.90 -35.02 -21.48
CA VAL A 285 -2.47 -34.78 -21.64
C VAL A 285 -2.21 -33.49 -22.45
N VAL A 286 -2.98 -33.25 -23.52
CA VAL A 286 -2.88 -32.02 -24.30
C VAL A 286 -3.29 -30.82 -23.45
N ALA A 287 -4.38 -30.92 -22.69
CA ALA A 287 -4.79 -29.88 -21.79
C ALA A 287 -3.74 -29.55 -20.73
N LEU A 288 -3.09 -30.57 -20.16
CA LEU A 288 -1.99 -30.39 -19.21
C LEU A 288 -0.78 -29.71 -19.86
N LEU A 289 -0.41 -30.10 -21.08
CA LEU A 289 0.70 -29.49 -21.83
C LEU A 289 0.38 -28.02 -22.16
N VAL A 290 -0.82 -27.69 -22.57
CA VAL A 290 -1.27 -26.32 -22.83
C VAL A 290 -1.21 -25.49 -21.53
N ALA A 291 -1.73 -26.01 -20.42
CA ALA A 291 -1.65 -25.34 -19.15
C ALA A 291 -0.19 -25.11 -18.69
N LEU A 292 0.67 -26.13 -18.84
CA LEU A 292 2.08 -26.04 -18.50
C LEU A 292 2.82 -25.03 -19.37
N THR A 293 2.61 -25.03 -20.70
CA THR A 293 3.22 -24.05 -21.60
C THR A 293 2.72 -22.65 -21.35
N ALA A 294 1.44 -22.47 -21.05
CA ALA A 294 0.89 -21.17 -20.64
C ALA A 294 1.51 -20.67 -19.34
N THR A 295 1.71 -21.53 -18.35
CA THR A 295 2.39 -21.19 -17.10
C THR A 295 3.87 -20.86 -17.32
N LEU A 296 4.58 -21.66 -18.10
CA LEU A 296 5.98 -21.43 -18.42
C LEU A 296 6.20 -20.17 -19.28
N SER A 297 5.20 -19.75 -20.07
CA SER A 297 5.30 -18.52 -20.86
C SER A 297 5.45 -17.26 -20.00
N ILE A 298 5.01 -17.31 -18.73
CA ILE A 298 5.21 -16.23 -17.74
C ILE A 298 6.71 -15.99 -17.49
N ALA A 299 7.55 -17.01 -17.66
CA ALA A 299 8.99 -16.85 -17.49
C ALA A 299 9.64 -16.00 -18.60
N ILE A 300 9.00 -15.85 -19.77
CA ILE A 300 9.53 -15.08 -20.89
C ILE A 300 9.69 -13.59 -20.57
N PRO A 301 8.66 -12.87 -20.06
CA PRO A 301 8.83 -11.48 -19.67
C PRO A 301 9.82 -11.32 -18.51
N PHE A 302 9.89 -12.27 -17.56
CA PHE A 302 10.88 -12.22 -16.47
C PHE A 302 12.32 -12.32 -16.99
N ASN A 303 12.57 -13.15 -17.99
CA ASN A 303 13.90 -13.29 -18.59
C ASN A 303 14.28 -12.12 -19.50
N ASN A 304 13.29 -11.45 -20.09
CA ASN A 304 13.47 -10.27 -20.96
C ASN A 304 13.59 -8.95 -20.18
N GLY A 305 13.84 -8.99 -18.87
CA GLY A 305 14.06 -7.80 -18.05
C GLY A 305 12.76 -7.08 -17.67
N PHE A 306 11.66 -7.83 -17.50
CA PHE A 306 10.46 -7.30 -16.89
C PHE A 306 10.81 -6.70 -15.53
N ARG A 307 10.85 -5.39 -15.47
CA ARG A 307 11.00 -4.68 -14.21
C ARG A 307 9.62 -4.58 -13.58
N ILE A 308 9.41 -5.31 -12.49
CA ILE A 308 8.27 -5.03 -11.62
C ILE A 308 8.61 -3.75 -10.89
N ASP A 309 8.07 -2.65 -11.36
CA ASP A 309 8.18 -1.39 -10.65
C ASP A 309 7.13 -1.41 -9.53
N LEU A 310 7.54 -1.90 -8.36
CA LEU A 310 6.71 -1.89 -7.16
C LEU A 310 6.58 -0.49 -6.58
N SER A 311 7.28 0.50 -7.16
CA SER A 311 7.19 1.89 -6.76
C SER A 311 5.94 2.58 -7.31
N ASP A 312 5.29 1.97 -8.31
CA ASP A 312 4.05 2.46 -8.93
C ASP A 312 2.79 2.06 -8.12
N GLY A 313 2.94 1.85 -6.83
CA GLY A 313 1.77 1.83 -5.95
C GLY A 313 1.07 3.18 -6.05
N ASP A 314 -0.23 3.16 -6.31
CA ASP A 314 -1.19 4.28 -6.43
C ASP A 314 -1.25 5.24 -5.21
N TRP A 315 -0.11 5.54 -4.62
CA TRP A 315 0.02 6.71 -3.79
C TRP A 315 -0.04 7.90 -4.74
N LYS A 316 -1.20 8.51 -4.86
CA LYS A 316 -1.40 9.74 -5.63
C LYS A 316 -0.45 10.79 -5.08
N ASN A 317 0.79 10.76 -5.56
CA ASN A 317 1.75 11.79 -5.27
C ASN A 317 1.24 13.05 -5.94
N ASN A 318 0.94 14.07 -5.15
CA ASN A 318 0.48 15.37 -5.65
C ASN A 318 1.65 16.22 -6.17
N PHE A 319 2.78 15.60 -6.54
CA PHE A 319 4.00 16.30 -6.94
C PHE A 319 4.78 15.55 -8.03
N ALA A 320 5.59 16.28 -8.77
CA ALA A 320 6.63 15.70 -9.63
C ALA A 320 7.95 15.65 -8.85
N ASN A 321 8.59 14.48 -8.80
CA ASN A 321 9.83 14.24 -8.04
C ASN A 321 11.04 14.22 -8.96
N ILE A 322 12.12 14.90 -8.55
CA ILE A 322 13.43 14.93 -9.21
C ILE A 322 14.45 14.48 -8.17
N THR A 323 15.19 13.42 -8.46
CA THR A 323 16.19 12.87 -7.54
C THR A 323 17.59 13.04 -8.13
N TYR A 324 18.52 13.48 -7.30
CA TYR A 324 19.91 13.76 -7.69
C TYR A 324 20.86 12.86 -6.91
N ARG A 325 21.72 12.15 -7.63
CA ARG A 325 22.79 11.33 -7.03
C ARG A 325 24.13 11.67 -7.68
N PRO A 326 25.01 12.40 -6.99
CA PRO A 326 26.33 12.66 -7.50
C PRO A 326 27.16 11.38 -7.57
N VAL A 327 27.99 11.24 -8.59
CA VAL A 327 28.91 10.10 -8.78
C VAL A 327 30.02 10.09 -7.73
N LYS A 328 30.47 11.28 -7.33
CA LYS A 328 31.37 11.50 -6.18
C LYS A 328 30.52 12.02 -5.01
N GLY A 329 30.78 11.50 -3.81
CA GLY A 329 30.09 12.01 -2.61
C GLY A 329 30.40 13.51 -2.46
N LEU A 330 29.37 14.32 -2.60
CA LEU A 330 29.41 15.75 -2.27
C LEU A 330 29.04 15.88 -0.79
N ASP A 331 29.68 16.82 -0.11
CA ASP A 331 29.30 17.17 1.25
C ASP A 331 28.00 17.97 1.27
N TYR A 332 27.47 18.21 2.45
CA TYR A 332 26.22 18.95 2.66
C TYR A 332 26.23 20.32 1.98
N ARG A 333 27.34 21.08 2.08
CA ARG A 333 27.44 22.44 1.54
C ARG A 333 27.54 22.47 0.02
N GLU A 334 28.19 21.48 -0.54
CA GLU A 334 28.27 21.31 -2.00
C GLU A 334 26.91 20.88 -2.56
N MET A 335 26.20 19.98 -1.85
CA MET A 335 24.83 19.59 -2.21
C MET A 335 23.85 20.75 -2.13
N GLU A 336 23.96 21.62 -1.12
CA GLU A 336 23.14 22.81 -0.99
C GLU A 336 23.31 23.76 -2.19
N LYS A 337 24.55 24.06 -2.57
CA LYS A 337 24.84 24.90 -3.74
C LYS A 337 24.25 24.30 -5.01
N PHE A 338 24.45 23.00 -5.18
CA PHE A 338 23.92 22.28 -6.32
C PHE A 338 22.40 22.34 -6.38
N VAL A 339 21.72 22.10 -5.27
CA VAL A 339 20.25 22.18 -5.17
C VAL A 339 19.76 23.59 -5.47
N THR A 340 20.43 24.61 -4.93
CA THR A 340 20.10 26.03 -5.19
C THR A 340 20.21 26.37 -6.68
N GLU A 341 21.22 25.86 -7.38
CA GLU A 341 21.35 26.04 -8.84
C GLU A 341 20.18 25.42 -9.60
N ILE A 342 19.75 24.22 -9.21
CA ILE A 342 18.59 23.56 -9.81
C ILE A 342 17.28 24.27 -9.50
N GLU A 343 17.09 24.73 -8.27
CA GLU A 343 15.93 25.53 -7.89
C GLU A 343 15.83 26.82 -8.72
N ASN A 344 16.94 27.55 -8.83
CA ASN A 344 17.01 28.74 -9.67
C ASN A 344 16.75 28.43 -11.15
N PHE A 345 17.23 27.30 -11.64
CA PHE A 345 16.95 26.85 -13.00
C PHE A 345 15.46 26.57 -13.18
N LEU A 346 14.84 25.79 -12.28
CA LEU A 346 13.41 25.50 -12.33
C LEU A 346 12.58 26.78 -12.24
N GLU A 347 12.95 27.69 -11.35
CA GLU A 347 12.28 29.00 -11.21
C GLU A 347 12.37 29.82 -12.50
N SER A 348 13.51 29.81 -13.18
CA SER A 348 13.67 30.47 -14.48
C SER A 348 12.81 29.87 -15.60
N LYS A 349 12.31 28.65 -15.40
CA LYS A 349 11.47 27.89 -16.33
C LYS A 349 10.02 27.77 -15.86
N ARG A 350 9.56 28.68 -15.01
CA ARG A 350 8.16 28.69 -14.51
C ARG A 350 7.11 28.64 -15.60
N GLU A 351 7.37 29.23 -16.76
CA GLU A 351 6.46 29.16 -17.91
C GLU A 351 6.21 27.72 -18.39
N VAL A 352 7.18 26.80 -18.19
CA VAL A 352 7.11 25.40 -18.62
C VAL A 352 6.54 24.52 -17.53
N ILE A 353 7.01 24.69 -16.28
CA ILE A 353 6.61 23.86 -15.14
C ILE A 353 5.27 24.28 -14.53
N GLY A 354 4.85 25.53 -14.77
CA GLY A 354 3.60 26.08 -14.24
C GLY A 354 3.75 26.64 -12.81
N GLU A 355 2.63 27.08 -12.25
CA GLU A 355 2.55 27.56 -10.87
C GLU A 355 2.64 26.37 -9.91
N GLY A 356 3.19 26.61 -8.72
CA GLY A 356 3.31 25.60 -7.67
C GLY A 356 4.52 25.82 -6.78
N ASP A 357 4.61 25.04 -5.69
CA ASP A 357 5.70 25.13 -4.74
C ASP A 357 6.85 24.20 -5.13
N ILE A 358 8.08 24.69 -5.00
CA ILE A 358 9.31 23.92 -5.22
C ILE A 358 9.90 23.63 -3.84
N TYR A 359 9.85 22.35 -3.45
CA TYR A 359 10.41 21.86 -2.21
C TYR A 359 11.65 21.02 -2.50
N SER A 360 12.76 21.30 -1.84
CA SER A 360 13.98 20.50 -1.92
C SER A 360 14.42 19.99 -0.55
N TRP A 361 14.91 18.77 -0.54
CA TRP A 361 15.57 18.17 0.61
C TRP A 361 16.92 17.60 0.19
N PHE A 362 17.95 17.86 0.98
CA PHE A 362 19.32 17.48 0.64
C PHE A 362 20.13 17.11 1.88
N ARG A 363 21.10 16.23 1.64
CA ARG A 363 22.09 15.78 2.61
C ARG A 363 23.36 15.35 1.86
N ASP A 364 24.38 14.87 2.59
CA ASP A 364 25.58 14.30 1.99
C ASP A 364 25.25 13.28 0.90
N GLY A 365 25.68 13.55 -0.31
CA GLY A 365 25.60 12.65 -1.46
C GLY A 365 24.20 12.34 -2.00
N TYR A 366 23.16 13.05 -1.54
CA TYR A 366 21.78 12.84 -2.00
C TYR A 366 20.95 14.10 -1.90
N ALA A 367 20.16 14.37 -2.92
CA ALA A 367 19.12 15.38 -2.85
C ALA A 367 17.88 14.97 -3.65
N LEU A 368 16.76 15.57 -3.31
CA LEU A 368 15.52 15.50 -4.07
C LEU A 368 14.88 16.87 -4.17
N THR A 369 14.23 17.15 -5.29
CA THR A 369 13.39 18.33 -5.48
C THR A 369 12.00 17.88 -5.91
N ARG A 370 10.97 18.40 -5.29
CA ARG A 370 9.56 18.13 -5.58
C ARG A 370 8.89 19.40 -6.06
N VAL A 371 8.18 19.29 -7.16
CA VAL A 371 7.35 20.39 -7.68
C VAL A 371 5.90 20.04 -7.36
N TYR A 372 5.27 20.82 -6.49
CA TYR A 372 3.87 20.67 -6.07
C TYR A 372 3.00 21.64 -6.89
N PRO A 373 2.23 21.15 -7.87
CA PRO A 373 1.27 22.02 -8.56
C PRO A 373 0.14 22.41 -7.62
N PRO A 374 -0.63 23.48 -7.93
CA PRO A 374 -1.84 23.81 -7.21
C PRO A 374 -2.76 22.59 -7.09
N SER A 375 -3.39 22.41 -5.93
CA SER A 375 -4.20 21.21 -5.61
C SER A 375 -5.33 20.95 -6.60
N GLU A 376 -5.83 22.00 -7.26
CA GLU A 376 -6.88 21.91 -8.29
C GLU A 376 -6.38 21.29 -9.60
N LEU A 377 -5.07 21.42 -9.89
CA LEU A 377 -4.42 20.92 -11.10
C LEU A 377 -3.70 19.59 -10.87
N ALA A 378 -3.57 19.12 -9.64
CA ALA A 378 -2.81 17.92 -9.25
C ALA A 378 -3.54 16.62 -9.67
N THR A 379 -3.92 16.51 -10.96
CA THR A 379 -4.45 15.27 -11.54
C THR A 379 -3.30 14.39 -12.03
N GLU A 380 -3.53 13.09 -12.10
CA GLU A 380 -2.53 12.13 -12.55
C GLU A 380 -2.01 12.47 -13.98
N GLU A 381 -2.93 12.81 -14.87
CA GLU A 381 -2.60 13.21 -16.24
C GLU A 381 -1.72 14.47 -16.27
N TYR A 382 -2.04 15.48 -15.45
CA TYR A 382 -1.25 16.69 -15.32
C TYR A 382 0.15 16.40 -14.74
N LEU A 383 0.27 15.52 -13.74
CA LEU A 383 1.55 15.16 -13.15
C LEU A 383 2.44 14.38 -14.09
N ILE A 384 1.89 13.47 -14.90
CA ILE A 384 2.62 12.78 -15.96
C ILE A 384 3.14 13.79 -17.00
N ALA A 385 2.29 14.71 -17.44
CA ALA A 385 2.68 15.76 -18.36
C ALA A 385 3.72 16.72 -17.76
N LEU A 386 3.62 17.04 -16.47
CA LEU A 386 4.59 17.87 -15.76
C LEU A 386 5.94 17.17 -15.66
N ARG A 387 5.97 15.88 -15.35
CA ARG A 387 7.21 15.07 -15.31
C ARG A 387 7.90 15.05 -16.66
N THR A 388 7.14 14.83 -17.74
CA THR A 388 7.68 14.84 -19.11
C THR A 388 8.28 16.19 -19.46
N ARG A 389 7.59 17.29 -19.15
CA ARG A 389 8.09 18.65 -19.38
C ARG A 389 9.37 18.95 -18.56
N ILE A 390 9.42 18.48 -17.31
CA ILE A 390 10.62 18.64 -16.46
C ILE A 390 11.78 17.83 -17.05
N ASP A 391 11.55 16.61 -17.50
CA ASP A 391 12.58 15.73 -18.09
C ASP A 391 13.19 16.34 -19.37
N GLU A 392 12.37 17.00 -20.18
CA GLU A 392 12.81 17.68 -21.42
C GLU A 392 13.69 18.92 -21.16
N ILE A 393 13.45 19.64 -20.04
CA ILE A 393 14.17 20.89 -19.75
C ILE A 393 15.39 20.68 -18.84
N LEU A 394 15.42 19.57 -18.06
CA LEU A 394 16.51 19.35 -17.11
C LEU A 394 17.86 19.23 -17.81
N PRO A 395 18.88 20.02 -17.39
CA PRO A 395 20.21 19.97 -17.98
C PRO A 395 20.92 18.66 -17.61
N ALA A 396 21.65 18.10 -18.56
CA ALA A 396 22.57 17.02 -18.28
C ALA A 396 23.78 17.56 -17.53
N ILE A 397 23.92 17.24 -16.23
CA ILE A 397 25.01 17.74 -15.38
C ILE A 397 26.08 16.66 -15.29
N PRO A 398 27.34 16.95 -15.70
CA PRO A 398 28.43 16.00 -15.60
C PRO A 398 28.68 15.58 -14.13
N GLY A 399 28.73 14.27 -13.89
CA GLY A 399 29.00 13.72 -12.55
C GLY A 399 27.78 13.62 -11.64
N VAL A 400 26.58 13.99 -12.10
CA VAL A 400 25.32 13.82 -11.34
C VAL A 400 24.34 12.99 -12.15
N ARG A 401 23.75 11.98 -11.52
CA ARG A 401 22.64 11.22 -12.10
C ARG A 401 21.33 11.86 -11.65
N ILE A 402 20.59 12.37 -12.61
CA ILE A 402 19.27 12.95 -12.38
C ILE A 402 18.24 11.92 -12.83
N ARG A 403 17.20 11.70 -12.02
CA ARG A 403 16.03 10.89 -12.38
C ARG A 403 14.78 11.66 -12.01
N THR A 404 13.85 11.71 -12.95
CA THR A 404 12.48 12.18 -12.73
C THR A 404 11.57 10.98 -12.51
N GLY A 405 10.59 11.10 -11.62
CA GLY A 405 9.62 10.04 -11.33
C GLY A 405 9.50 9.67 -9.86
N ASP A 406 8.65 8.68 -9.58
CA ASP A 406 8.28 8.23 -8.22
C ASP A 406 9.32 7.28 -7.61
N ASP A 407 10.59 7.66 -7.62
CA ASP A 407 11.55 6.98 -6.76
C ASP A 407 11.17 7.30 -5.30
N TRP A 408 10.59 6.33 -4.63
CA TRP A 408 10.49 6.33 -3.18
C TRP A 408 11.90 6.58 -2.61
N GLY A 409 12.15 7.81 -2.16
CA GLY A 409 13.43 8.19 -1.56
C GLY A 409 13.74 7.49 -0.23
N TRP A 410 13.02 6.42 0.09
CA TRP A 410 13.20 5.54 1.24
C TRP A 410 13.75 4.16 0.88
N VAL A 411 14.40 4.01 -0.26
CA VAL A 411 15.39 2.93 -0.34
C VAL A 411 16.54 3.38 0.56
N ALA A 412 16.58 2.83 1.77
CA ALA A 412 17.65 3.10 2.73
C ALA A 412 18.99 3.12 2.01
N PRO A 413 19.87 4.12 2.27
CA PRO A 413 21.18 4.18 1.63
C PRO A 413 22.00 2.99 2.10
N GLY A 414 21.87 1.87 1.44
CA GLY A 414 22.50 0.61 1.79
C GLY A 414 21.99 -0.58 1.03
N SER A 415 20.72 -0.61 0.60
CA SER A 415 20.17 -1.82 0.00
C SER A 415 20.66 -2.04 -1.44
N GLU A 416 20.75 -0.99 -2.26
CA GLU A 416 21.28 -1.13 -3.63
C GLU A 416 22.81 -1.17 -3.66
N GLN A 417 23.47 -0.42 -2.79
CA GLN A 417 24.94 -0.50 -2.64
C GLN A 417 25.35 -1.79 -1.94
N ALA A 418 24.58 -2.30 -0.98
CA ALA A 418 24.85 -3.59 -0.35
C ALA A 418 24.69 -4.75 -1.34
N VAL A 419 23.64 -4.72 -2.19
CA VAL A 419 23.46 -5.75 -3.22
C VAL A 419 24.53 -5.63 -4.32
N ARG A 420 24.85 -4.42 -4.79
CA ARG A 420 25.95 -4.22 -5.75
C ARG A 420 27.32 -4.54 -5.14
N ALA A 421 27.58 -4.15 -3.90
CA ALA A 421 28.82 -4.51 -3.22
C ALA A 421 28.92 -6.02 -2.98
N LEU A 422 27.79 -6.70 -2.70
CA LEU A 422 27.75 -8.17 -2.54
C LEU A 422 27.94 -8.88 -3.89
N VAL A 423 27.38 -8.36 -4.97
CA VAL A 423 27.55 -8.88 -6.32
C VAL A 423 28.98 -8.61 -6.82
N MET A 424 29.53 -7.42 -6.61
CA MET A 424 30.93 -7.12 -6.94
C MET A 424 31.92 -7.94 -6.08
N ARG A 425 31.69 -8.08 -4.78
CA ARG A 425 32.50 -8.96 -3.92
C ARG A 425 32.43 -10.43 -4.33
N ARG A 426 31.31 -10.86 -4.89
CA ARG A 426 31.16 -12.22 -5.43
C ARG A 426 31.88 -12.39 -6.78
N GLN A 427 31.87 -11.35 -7.62
CA GLN A 427 32.66 -11.33 -8.87
C GLN A 427 34.16 -11.24 -8.58
N GLU A 428 34.62 -10.33 -7.70
CA GLU A 428 36.05 -10.28 -7.30
C GLU A 428 36.52 -11.58 -6.64
N LYS A 429 35.70 -12.24 -5.84
CA LYS A 429 36.06 -13.58 -5.31
C LYS A 429 36.07 -14.65 -6.38
N SER A 430 35.19 -14.56 -7.39
CA SER A 430 35.18 -15.48 -8.53
C SER A 430 36.46 -15.28 -9.39
N ASP A 431 36.81 -14.03 -9.66
CA ASP A 431 38.00 -13.68 -10.45
C ASP A 431 39.30 -13.97 -9.70
N MET A 432 39.33 -13.74 -8.38
CA MET A 432 40.47 -14.15 -7.52
C MET A 432 40.59 -15.67 -7.40
N CYS A 433 39.49 -16.40 -7.43
CA CYS A 433 39.48 -17.85 -7.42
C CYS A 433 40.02 -18.42 -8.79
N MET A 434 39.62 -17.77 -9.89
CA MET A 434 40.13 -18.11 -11.22
C MET A 434 41.60 -17.76 -11.40
N LEU A 435 42.04 -16.60 -10.90
CA LEU A 435 43.46 -16.22 -10.89
C LEU A 435 44.34 -17.16 -10.02
N SER A 436 43.84 -17.57 -8.85
CA SER A 436 44.54 -18.51 -7.98
C SER A 436 44.64 -19.93 -8.59
N THR A 437 43.65 -20.31 -9.39
CA THR A 437 43.64 -21.59 -10.12
C THR A 437 44.55 -21.53 -11.34
N ALA A 438 44.62 -20.40 -12.04
CA ALA A 438 45.53 -20.20 -13.14
C ALA A 438 46.99 -20.13 -12.71
N MET A 439 47.29 -19.55 -11.54
CA MET A 439 48.66 -19.55 -10.97
C MET A 439 49.11 -20.92 -10.43
N ARG A 440 48.21 -21.86 -10.13
CA ARG A 440 48.55 -23.23 -9.73
C ARG A 440 48.77 -24.18 -10.91
N LEU A 441 48.45 -23.75 -12.12
CA LEU A 441 48.70 -24.55 -13.34
C LEU A 441 49.96 -24.11 -14.09
N GLN A 442 50.73 -23.14 -13.60
CA GLN A 442 52.02 -22.70 -14.13
C GLN A 442 53.18 -22.87 -13.16
N GLY A 443 53.01 -23.66 -12.09
CA GLY A 443 54.06 -23.99 -11.15
C GLY A 443 54.37 -25.49 -11.17
#